data_9519ab6e08a438e76807be06c3f9c1a7
#
_entry.id   9519ab6e08a438e76807be06c3f9c1a7
#
_cell.length_a   1.000
_cell.length_b   1.000
_cell.length_c   1.000
_cell.angle_alpha   90.00
_cell.angle_beta   90.00
_cell.angle_gamma   90.00
#
_symmetry.space_group_name_H-M   'P 1'
#
loop_
_entity.id
_entity.type
_entity.pdbx_description
1 polymer ?
#
loop_
_entity_poly.entity_id
_entity_poly.type
_entity_poly.pdbx_seq_one_letter_code
_entity_poly.pdbx_strand_id
1 'polypeptide(L)'
;LTLVDTLKDGDGDLLTMNFGPFFNSSSASSLQGTLTVGEIATYTATFTINQQALDSGRVVNTVLATASSPGQSNNVTDRSDNGDDSDGETEDDDTITILSRSPLIEATKVASVTDNNSNGVTDLGDTITYTITAQNKGTVTLSGVTIADTIVDGNSSALTLTAGPTYNSSSASSAQG
;
A
#
# COMPACT_ATOMS: atom_id res chain seq x y z
N LEU A 1 20.96 23.74 -14.07
CA LEU A 1 19.81 23.34 -13.26
C LEU A 1 19.85 21.83 -13.03
N THR A 2 19.81 21.41 -11.77
CA THR A 2 19.66 20.02 -11.34
C THR A 2 18.43 19.91 -10.45
N LEU A 3 17.74 18.76 -10.52
CA LEU A 3 16.60 18.44 -9.68
C LEU A 3 16.91 17.20 -8.85
N VAL A 4 16.64 17.26 -7.56
CA VAL A 4 16.67 16.11 -6.66
C VAL A 4 15.24 15.89 -6.19
N ASP A 5 14.65 14.77 -6.59
CA ASP A 5 13.29 14.39 -6.28
C ASP A 5 13.28 13.41 -5.10
N THR A 6 12.43 13.67 -4.13
CA THR A 6 12.28 12.84 -2.93
C THR A 6 10.82 12.41 -2.80
N LEU A 7 10.62 11.10 -2.85
CA LEU A 7 9.31 10.48 -2.73
C LEU A 7 9.25 9.64 -1.46
N LYS A 8 8.19 9.84 -0.66
CA LYS A 8 7.94 9.12 0.59
C LYS A 8 6.51 8.61 0.63
N ASP A 9 6.29 7.58 1.42
CA ASP A 9 4.95 7.15 1.80
C ASP A 9 4.38 7.99 2.96
N GLY A 10 3.17 7.66 3.39
CA GLY A 10 2.49 8.39 4.47
C GLY A 10 3.12 8.25 5.84
N ASP A 11 3.98 7.27 6.03
CA ASP A 11 4.71 7.00 7.27
C ASP A 11 6.11 7.65 7.27
N GLY A 12 6.49 8.25 6.12
CA GLY A 12 7.76 8.96 5.93
C GLY A 12 8.88 8.09 5.38
N ASP A 13 8.62 6.84 5.03
CA ASP A 13 9.58 5.93 4.45
C ASP A 13 9.81 6.24 2.96
N LEU A 14 11.06 6.11 2.50
CA LEU A 14 11.41 6.40 1.13
C LEU A 14 10.77 5.41 0.14
N LEU A 15 10.24 5.97 -0.94
CA LEU A 15 9.78 5.25 -2.12
C LEU A 15 10.73 5.50 -3.30
N THR A 16 10.78 4.56 -4.23
CA THR A 16 11.62 4.67 -5.41
C THR A 16 10.79 5.07 -6.63
N MET A 17 11.13 6.19 -7.26
CA MET A 17 10.54 6.60 -8.53
C MET A 17 10.83 5.57 -9.62
N ASN A 18 9.86 5.34 -10.50
CA ASN A 18 10.08 4.48 -11.67
C ASN A 18 10.90 5.21 -12.73
N PHE A 19 10.60 6.50 -12.96
CA PHE A 19 11.28 7.33 -13.94
C PHE A 19 11.30 8.80 -13.51
N GLY A 20 12.34 9.52 -13.93
CA GLY A 20 12.45 10.97 -13.83
C GLY A 20 13.14 11.48 -12.55
N PRO A 21 13.13 12.81 -12.35
CA PRO A 21 12.55 13.81 -13.27
C PRO A 21 13.34 13.94 -14.59
N PHE A 22 12.62 13.91 -15.73
CA PHE A 22 13.18 14.11 -17.06
C PHE A 22 12.71 15.45 -17.65
N PHE A 23 13.63 16.15 -18.31
CA PHE A 23 13.34 17.40 -19.02
C PHE A 23 12.44 17.12 -20.24
N ASN A 24 11.34 17.85 -20.35
CA ASN A 24 10.43 17.78 -21.48
C ASN A 24 10.64 18.94 -22.46
N SER A 25 10.61 20.18 -21.94
CA SER A 25 10.64 21.39 -22.75
C SER A 25 10.95 22.61 -21.89
N SER A 26 11.25 23.73 -22.57
CA SER A 26 11.27 25.05 -21.95
C SER A 26 10.50 26.06 -22.80
N SER A 27 9.94 27.11 -22.17
CA SER A 27 9.10 28.12 -22.82
C SER A 27 9.86 29.00 -23.81
N ALA A 28 11.18 29.17 -23.63
CA ALA A 28 12.04 29.93 -24.53
C ALA A 28 12.98 29.04 -25.37
N SER A 29 12.72 27.71 -25.39
CA SER A 29 13.49 26.71 -26.15
C SER A 29 14.97 26.58 -25.71
N SER A 30 15.30 26.95 -24.49
CA SER A 30 16.62 26.68 -23.93
C SER A 30 16.85 25.19 -23.78
N LEU A 31 18.12 24.78 -23.89
CA LEU A 31 18.51 23.40 -23.64
C LEU A 31 18.39 23.08 -22.15
N GLN A 32 18.19 21.80 -21.82
CA GLN A 32 18.20 21.32 -20.47
C GLN A 32 19.41 21.88 -19.67
N GLY A 33 19.13 22.38 -18.47
CA GLY A 33 20.17 22.92 -17.60
C GLY A 33 20.34 24.43 -17.66
N THR A 34 19.72 25.13 -18.62
CA THR A 34 19.77 26.57 -18.75
C THR A 34 18.36 27.16 -18.64
N LEU A 35 18.21 28.24 -17.87
CA LEU A 35 17.00 29.06 -17.78
C LEU A 35 17.36 30.50 -17.99
N THR A 36 16.73 31.18 -18.93
CA THR A 36 16.77 32.63 -19.08
C THR A 36 15.74 33.30 -18.17
N VAL A 37 15.86 34.59 -17.98
CA VAL A 37 14.92 35.34 -17.09
C VAL A 37 13.48 35.20 -17.58
N GLY A 38 12.60 34.72 -16.70
CA GLY A 38 11.18 34.49 -17.00
C GLY A 38 10.87 33.20 -17.75
N GLU A 39 11.88 32.36 -18.02
CA GLU A 39 11.70 31.09 -18.69
C GLU A 39 11.22 30.00 -17.75
N ILE A 40 10.32 29.12 -18.23
CA ILE A 40 9.80 27.96 -17.51
C ILE A 40 10.31 26.70 -18.18
N ALA A 41 10.99 25.82 -17.43
CA ALA A 41 11.33 24.46 -17.86
C ALA A 41 10.37 23.45 -17.21
N THR A 42 9.89 22.51 -18.02
CA THR A 42 8.97 21.45 -17.59
C THR A 42 9.68 20.11 -17.52
N TYR A 43 9.48 19.41 -16.42
CA TYR A 43 10.01 18.07 -16.17
C TYR A 43 8.86 17.12 -15.81
N THR A 44 9.07 15.83 -16.05
CA THR A 44 8.10 14.78 -15.69
C THR A 44 8.79 13.66 -14.93
N ALA A 45 8.14 13.19 -13.87
CA ALA A 45 8.53 12.02 -13.12
C ALA A 45 7.33 11.09 -12.96
N THR A 46 7.56 9.79 -12.77
CA THR A 46 6.48 8.81 -12.58
C THR A 46 6.79 7.84 -11.46
N PHE A 47 5.76 7.49 -10.70
CA PHE A 47 5.77 6.46 -9.69
C PHE A 47 4.57 5.53 -9.90
N THR A 48 4.81 4.21 -9.90
CA THR A 48 3.74 3.21 -9.88
C THR A 48 3.41 2.87 -8.44
N ILE A 49 2.16 3.10 -8.04
CA ILE A 49 1.71 2.83 -6.67
C ILE A 49 1.99 1.37 -6.33
N ASN A 50 2.76 1.16 -5.28
CA ASN A 50 3.06 -0.14 -4.70
C ASN A 50 2.27 -0.38 -3.40
N GLN A 51 2.38 -1.57 -2.82
CA GLN A 51 1.64 -1.94 -1.61
C GLN A 51 2.04 -1.08 -0.41
N GLN A 52 3.32 -0.73 -0.27
CA GLN A 52 3.81 0.14 0.81
C GLN A 52 3.11 1.50 0.79
N ALA A 53 3.07 2.16 -0.37
CA ALA A 53 2.39 3.44 -0.53
C ALA A 53 0.88 3.33 -0.26
N LEU A 54 0.25 2.23 -0.72
CA LEU A 54 -1.18 2.00 -0.51
C LEU A 54 -1.51 1.75 0.96
N ASP A 55 -0.70 0.96 1.66
CA ASP A 55 -0.89 0.67 3.09
C ASP A 55 -0.74 1.94 3.95
N SER A 56 0.17 2.85 3.60
CA SER A 56 0.33 4.14 4.29
C SER A 56 -0.77 5.15 3.96
N GLY A 57 -1.49 4.99 2.82
CA GLY A 57 -2.66 5.76 2.42
C GLY A 57 -2.37 7.09 1.75
N ARG A 58 -1.12 7.44 1.52
CA ARG A 58 -0.72 8.64 0.77
C ARG A 58 0.72 8.52 0.28
N VAL A 59 1.04 9.38 -0.67
CA VAL A 59 2.41 9.62 -1.14
C VAL A 59 2.73 11.09 -0.98
N VAL A 60 3.92 11.39 -0.52
CA VAL A 60 4.45 12.75 -0.31
C VAL A 60 5.66 12.94 -1.20
N ASN A 61 5.65 13.98 -2.01
CA ASN A 61 6.72 14.26 -2.96
C ASN A 61 7.23 15.69 -2.83
N THR A 62 8.55 15.85 -2.90
CA THR A 62 9.21 17.15 -2.94
C THR A 62 10.38 17.13 -3.90
N VAL A 63 10.66 18.26 -4.55
CA VAL A 63 11.80 18.44 -5.43
C VAL A 63 12.67 19.58 -4.90
N LEU A 64 13.97 19.35 -4.79
CA LEU A 64 14.95 20.41 -4.61
C LEU A 64 15.56 20.77 -5.95
N ALA A 65 15.32 21.99 -6.42
CA ALA A 65 15.94 22.58 -7.59
C ALA A 65 17.23 23.29 -7.19
N THR A 66 18.31 23.08 -7.96
CA THR A 66 19.61 23.76 -7.75
C THR A 66 20.13 24.30 -9.07
N ALA A 67 20.56 25.54 -9.06
CA ALA A 67 21.14 26.22 -10.22
C ALA A 67 22.39 27.00 -9.84
N SER A 68 23.13 27.45 -10.87
CA SER A 68 24.30 28.30 -10.73
C SER A 68 24.01 29.64 -11.38
N SER A 69 24.37 30.75 -10.69
CA SER A 69 24.39 32.07 -11.30
C SER A 69 25.75 32.37 -11.97
N PRO A 70 25.86 33.40 -12.82
CA PRO A 70 27.12 33.75 -13.47
C PRO A 70 28.28 33.94 -12.47
N GLY A 71 29.33 33.13 -12.67
CA GLY A 71 30.53 33.17 -11.84
C GLY A 71 30.44 32.43 -10.49
N GLN A 72 29.31 31.75 -10.23
CA GLN A 72 29.07 30.96 -9.02
C GLN A 72 28.61 29.53 -9.40
N SER A 73 28.74 28.60 -8.47
CA SER A 73 28.26 27.21 -8.69
C SER A 73 27.30 26.80 -7.59
N ASN A 74 26.14 26.21 -7.98
CA ASN A 74 25.13 25.65 -7.08
C ASN A 74 24.70 26.61 -5.95
N ASN A 75 24.62 27.90 -6.27
CA ASN A 75 24.37 28.96 -5.28
C ASN A 75 22.92 29.44 -5.23
N VAL A 76 22.05 28.86 -6.08
CA VAL A 76 20.61 29.16 -6.12
C VAL A 76 19.86 27.86 -5.94
N THR A 77 19.05 27.78 -4.89
CA THR A 77 18.26 26.59 -4.58
C THR A 77 16.84 26.98 -4.24
N ASP A 78 15.91 26.10 -4.56
CA ASP A 78 14.51 26.25 -4.23
C ASP A 78 13.89 24.88 -4.00
N ARG A 79 12.99 24.75 -3.00
CA ARG A 79 12.20 23.56 -2.75
C ARG A 79 10.85 23.72 -3.41
N SER A 80 10.32 22.66 -4.00
CA SER A 80 9.04 22.70 -4.69
C SER A 80 7.89 23.04 -3.75
N ASP A 81 7.00 23.85 -4.24
CA ASP A 81 5.67 24.14 -3.72
C ASP A 81 4.63 23.25 -4.39
N ASN A 82 3.52 22.97 -3.72
CA ASN A 82 2.38 22.19 -4.24
C ASN A 82 1.45 23.01 -5.16
N GLY A 83 1.58 24.34 -5.16
CA GLY A 83 0.79 25.28 -5.95
C GLY A 83 -0.58 25.60 -5.35
N ASP A 84 -0.83 25.28 -4.08
CA ASP A 84 -2.08 25.57 -3.35
C ASP A 84 -1.83 26.42 -2.09
N ASP A 85 -1.95 27.72 -2.20
CA ASP A 85 -1.80 28.69 -1.08
C ASP A 85 -3.04 28.75 -0.18
N SER A 86 -4.09 27.98 -0.48
CA SER A 86 -5.37 28.08 0.24
C SER A 86 -5.35 27.38 1.60
N ASP A 87 -4.39 26.51 1.85
CA ASP A 87 -4.20 25.78 3.10
C ASP A 87 -3.44 26.59 4.18
N GLY A 88 -2.90 27.75 3.79
CA GLY A 88 -2.24 28.72 4.68
C GLY A 88 -0.71 28.65 4.64
N GLU A 89 -0.14 27.74 3.84
CA GLU A 89 1.25 27.70 3.47
C GLU A 89 1.39 28.26 2.05
N THR A 90 2.45 28.96 1.75
CA THR A 90 2.61 29.70 0.50
C THR A 90 3.91 29.45 -0.21
N GLU A 91 4.81 28.68 0.40
CA GLU A 91 6.14 28.37 -0.14
C GLU A 91 6.63 27.03 0.44
N ASP A 92 7.34 26.26 -0.35
CA ASP A 92 8.05 25.03 0.06
C ASP A 92 7.18 23.85 0.55
N ASP A 93 5.94 23.75 0.09
CA ASP A 93 4.99 22.74 0.51
C ASP A 93 5.18 21.38 -0.17
N ASP A 94 4.90 20.33 0.59
CA ASP A 94 4.90 18.97 0.07
C ASP A 94 3.72 18.74 -0.87
N THR A 95 3.97 18.17 -2.05
CA THR A 95 2.88 17.66 -2.91
C THR A 95 2.38 16.33 -2.35
N ILE A 96 1.12 16.31 -1.87
CA ILE A 96 0.50 15.12 -1.26
C ILE A 96 -0.50 14.49 -2.21
N THR A 97 -0.35 13.19 -2.47
CA THR A 97 -1.32 12.38 -3.20
C THR A 97 -1.98 11.38 -2.27
N ILE A 98 -3.27 11.54 -2.01
CA ILE A 98 -4.05 10.61 -1.16
C ILE A 98 -4.38 9.34 -1.95
N LEU A 99 -4.16 8.19 -1.32
CA LEU A 99 -4.48 6.87 -1.86
C LEU A 99 -5.66 6.26 -1.11
N SER A 100 -6.67 5.79 -1.87
CA SER A 100 -7.85 5.17 -1.29
C SER A 100 -7.53 3.78 -0.76
N ARG A 101 -7.80 3.55 0.53
CA ARG A 101 -7.65 2.26 1.20
C ARG A 101 -9.00 1.61 1.40
N SER A 102 -9.10 0.31 1.09
CA SER A 102 -10.31 -0.49 1.28
C SER A 102 -9.95 -1.79 2.00
N PRO A 103 -9.87 -1.80 3.34
CA PRO A 103 -9.65 -3.03 4.10
C PRO A 103 -10.91 -3.90 4.02
N LEU A 104 -10.74 -5.19 3.69
CA LEU A 104 -11.84 -6.14 3.59
C LEU A 104 -11.32 -7.56 3.80
N ILE A 105 -11.94 -8.31 4.71
CA ILE A 105 -11.72 -9.73 4.89
C ILE A 105 -13.00 -10.52 4.57
N GLU A 106 -12.84 -11.67 3.92
CA GLU A 106 -13.90 -12.64 3.69
C GLU A 106 -13.49 -13.97 4.32
N ALA A 107 -14.41 -14.59 5.06
CA ALA A 107 -14.21 -15.93 5.61
C ALA A 107 -15.24 -16.91 5.08
N THR A 108 -14.80 -18.13 4.77
CA THR A 108 -15.70 -19.25 4.44
C THR A 108 -15.43 -20.43 5.36
N LYS A 109 -16.46 -21.21 5.64
CA LYS A 109 -16.38 -22.43 6.44
C LYS A 109 -17.15 -23.53 5.75
N VAL A 110 -16.50 -24.67 5.48
CA VAL A 110 -17.12 -25.87 4.91
C VAL A 110 -16.88 -27.04 5.85
N ALA A 111 -17.77 -28.04 5.77
CA ALA A 111 -17.68 -29.24 6.59
C ALA A 111 -17.61 -30.49 5.70
N SER A 112 -16.88 -31.50 6.16
CA SER A 112 -16.90 -32.85 5.62
C SER A 112 -17.03 -33.87 6.75
N VAL A 113 -17.72 -34.98 6.49
CA VAL A 113 -17.85 -36.07 7.46
C VAL A 113 -16.96 -37.22 7.01
N THR A 114 -16.23 -37.80 7.95
CA THR A 114 -15.49 -39.06 7.78
C THR A 114 -16.23 -40.16 8.53
N ASP A 115 -16.69 -41.19 7.82
CA ASP A 115 -17.25 -42.41 8.38
C ASP A 115 -16.09 -43.28 8.91
N ASN A 116 -15.86 -43.24 10.21
CA ASN A 116 -14.73 -43.89 10.87
C ASN A 116 -14.90 -45.42 10.98
N ASN A 117 -16.13 -45.90 10.98
CA ASN A 117 -16.44 -47.35 11.11
C ASN A 117 -16.76 -48.00 9.75
N SER A 118 -16.83 -47.19 8.66
CA SER A 118 -17.07 -47.65 7.29
C SER A 118 -18.41 -48.40 7.12
N ASN A 119 -19.44 -48.03 7.88
CA ASN A 119 -20.74 -48.65 7.80
C ASN A 119 -21.71 -47.99 6.76
N GLY A 120 -21.29 -46.86 6.16
CA GLY A 120 -22.01 -46.09 5.15
C GLY A 120 -23.09 -45.18 5.71
N VAL A 121 -23.13 -44.96 7.03
CA VAL A 121 -24.10 -44.10 7.73
C VAL A 121 -23.35 -43.12 8.60
N THR A 122 -23.79 -41.87 8.66
CA THR A 122 -23.25 -40.92 9.62
C THR A 122 -23.85 -41.18 11.01
N ASP A 123 -23.00 -41.60 11.95
CA ASP A 123 -23.43 -41.99 13.27
C ASP A 123 -22.40 -41.66 14.38
N LEU A 124 -22.63 -42.22 15.56
CA LEU A 124 -21.79 -41.99 16.73
C LEU A 124 -20.35 -42.51 16.50
N GLY A 125 -19.37 -41.65 16.65
CA GLY A 125 -17.96 -41.97 16.47
C GLY A 125 -17.39 -41.44 15.17
N ASP A 126 -18.21 -40.95 14.24
CA ASP A 126 -17.77 -40.29 13.03
C ASP A 126 -17.17 -38.90 13.32
N THR A 127 -16.33 -38.44 12.42
CA THR A 127 -15.64 -37.17 12.58
C THR A 127 -16.14 -36.14 11.57
N ILE A 128 -16.55 -34.97 12.08
CA ILE A 128 -16.79 -33.78 11.24
C ILE A 128 -15.53 -32.96 11.21
N THR A 129 -15.00 -32.72 10.01
CA THR A 129 -13.86 -31.83 9.78
C THR A 129 -14.37 -30.54 9.17
N TYR A 130 -14.07 -29.40 9.82
CA TYR A 130 -14.34 -28.07 9.30
C TYR A 130 -13.08 -27.50 8.67
N THR A 131 -13.21 -26.99 7.45
CA THR A 131 -12.15 -26.20 6.79
C THR A 131 -12.61 -24.76 6.73
N ILE A 132 -11.80 -23.88 7.31
CA ILE A 132 -12.05 -22.43 7.34
C ILE A 132 -11.00 -21.76 6.47
N THR A 133 -11.44 -20.87 5.56
CA THR A 133 -10.55 -20.01 4.79
C THR A 133 -10.86 -18.56 5.12
N ALA A 134 -9.81 -17.74 5.29
CA ALA A 134 -9.91 -16.30 5.38
C ALA A 134 -9.13 -15.69 4.21
N GLN A 135 -9.72 -14.77 3.50
CA GLN A 135 -9.12 -14.10 2.34
C GLN A 135 -9.18 -12.59 2.52
N ASN A 136 -8.04 -11.92 2.29
CA ASN A 136 -8.03 -10.48 2.11
C ASN A 136 -8.64 -10.15 0.74
N LYS A 137 -9.78 -9.51 0.73
CA LYS A 137 -10.49 -9.01 -0.46
C LYS A 137 -10.31 -7.51 -0.65
N GLY A 138 -9.60 -6.88 0.25
CA GLY A 138 -9.32 -5.46 0.22
C GLY A 138 -8.10 -5.09 -0.61
N THR A 139 -7.71 -3.84 -0.50
CA THR A 139 -6.55 -3.26 -1.21
C THR A 139 -5.35 -3.03 -0.31
N VAL A 140 -5.52 -3.18 1.00
CA VAL A 140 -4.45 -2.98 2.00
C VAL A 140 -4.10 -4.28 2.72
N THR A 141 -2.89 -4.36 3.21
CA THR A 141 -2.42 -5.49 4.02
C THR A 141 -3.23 -5.59 5.32
N LEU A 142 -3.61 -6.80 5.70
CA LEU A 142 -4.26 -7.09 6.97
C LEU A 142 -3.27 -7.84 7.88
N SER A 143 -3.17 -7.41 9.12
CA SER A 143 -2.36 -8.05 10.17
C SER A 143 -3.23 -8.43 11.38
N GLY A 144 -2.72 -9.28 12.26
CA GLY A 144 -3.44 -9.70 13.46
C GLY A 144 -4.70 -10.51 13.17
N VAL A 145 -4.74 -11.25 12.06
CA VAL A 145 -5.90 -12.06 11.66
C VAL A 145 -6.09 -13.23 12.64
N THR A 146 -7.25 -13.28 13.29
CA THR A 146 -7.62 -14.34 14.24
C THR A 146 -8.91 -15.02 13.81
N ILE A 147 -9.03 -16.33 14.09
CA ILE A 147 -10.23 -17.13 13.85
C ILE A 147 -10.80 -17.58 15.19
N ALA A 148 -12.04 -17.17 15.49
CA ALA A 148 -12.83 -17.70 16.57
C ALA A 148 -13.93 -18.60 16.00
N ASP A 149 -14.00 -19.84 16.45
CA ASP A 149 -14.97 -20.81 15.96
C ASP A 149 -15.91 -21.30 17.07
N THR A 150 -17.19 -21.37 16.78
CA THR A 150 -18.21 -21.91 17.66
C THR A 150 -19.06 -22.91 16.89
N ILE A 151 -19.42 -24.02 17.56
CA ILE A 151 -20.39 -24.99 17.06
C ILE A 151 -21.51 -25.17 18.09
N VAL A 152 -22.69 -25.42 17.57
CA VAL A 152 -23.89 -25.71 18.38
C VAL A 152 -24.62 -26.92 17.81
N ASP A 153 -25.40 -27.61 18.63
CA ASP A 153 -26.29 -28.65 18.21
C ASP A 153 -27.60 -28.07 17.60
N GLY A 154 -28.51 -28.96 17.20
CA GLY A 154 -29.81 -28.57 16.62
C GLY A 154 -30.75 -27.83 17.59
N ASN A 155 -30.42 -27.76 18.88
CA ASN A 155 -31.16 -27.03 19.91
C ASN A 155 -30.44 -25.74 20.33
N SER A 156 -29.41 -25.34 19.59
CA SER A 156 -28.57 -24.17 19.88
C SER A 156 -27.71 -24.30 21.15
N SER A 157 -27.52 -25.51 21.65
CA SER A 157 -26.61 -25.76 22.78
C SER A 157 -25.17 -25.83 22.29
N ALA A 158 -24.26 -25.19 23.00
CA ALA A 158 -22.85 -25.15 22.64
C ALA A 158 -22.23 -26.56 22.68
N LEU A 159 -21.49 -26.88 21.63
CA LEU A 159 -20.66 -28.08 21.54
C LEU A 159 -19.16 -27.68 21.60
N THR A 160 -18.33 -28.61 22.03
CA THR A 160 -16.89 -28.40 22.11
C THR A 160 -16.19 -29.05 20.93
N LEU A 161 -15.35 -28.28 20.24
CA LEU A 161 -14.44 -28.83 19.24
C LEU A 161 -13.41 -29.75 19.92
N THR A 162 -13.16 -30.90 19.30
CA THR A 162 -12.13 -31.84 19.80
C THR A 162 -10.73 -31.28 19.57
N ALA A 163 -10.53 -30.47 18.52
CA ALA A 163 -9.27 -29.82 18.18
C ALA A 163 -9.51 -28.59 17.31
N GLY A 164 -8.57 -27.63 17.32
CA GLY A 164 -8.54 -26.47 16.43
C GLY A 164 -9.47 -25.31 16.85
N PRO A 165 -9.63 -24.29 15.99
CA PRO A 165 -9.00 -24.17 14.68
C PRO A 165 -7.47 -23.98 14.77
N THR A 166 -6.73 -24.65 13.89
CA THR A 166 -5.28 -24.55 13.77
C THR A 166 -4.91 -24.03 12.39
N TYR A 167 -3.89 -23.15 12.32
CA TYR A 167 -3.36 -22.67 11.06
C TYR A 167 -2.76 -23.83 10.25
N ASN A 168 -3.09 -23.90 8.97
CA ASN A 168 -2.61 -24.94 8.07
C ASN A 168 -1.63 -24.38 7.03
N SER A 169 -2.03 -23.36 6.28
CA SER A 169 -1.20 -22.76 5.22
C SER A 169 -1.71 -21.39 4.77
N SER A 170 -0.87 -20.64 4.09
CA SER A 170 -1.23 -19.42 3.37
C SER A 170 -0.81 -19.53 1.91
N SER A 171 -1.64 -19.06 0.98
CA SER A 171 -1.34 -19.04 -0.46
C SER A 171 -0.22 -18.06 -0.82
N ALA A 172 0.00 -17.02 -0.02
CA ALA A 172 1.05 -16.04 -0.19
C ALA A 172 2.32 -16.36 0.61
N SER A 173 2.42 -17.55 1.20
CA SER A 173 3.51 -17.96 2.10
C SER A 173 3.70 -17.04 3.31
N SER A 174 2.65 -16.28 3.67
CA SER A 174 2.63 -15.44 4.87
C SER A 174 2.63 -16.32 6.12
N ALA A 175 3.32 -15.87 7.17
CA ALA A 175 3.22 -16.53 8.47
C ALA A 175 1.81 -16.31 9.06
N GLN A 176 1.46 -17.15 10.05
CA GLN A 176 0.25 -16.97 10.82
C GLN A 176 0.32 -15.67 11.63
N GLY A 177 -0.71 -14.85 11.59
CA GLY A 177 -0.83 -13.66 12.44
C GLY A 177 -1.37 -12.44 11.73
#